data_76784bc1d11917b59404b5e5794467c9
#
_entry.id   76784bc1d11917b59404b5e5794467c9
#
_cell.length_a   1.000
_cell.length_b   1.000
_cell.length_c   1.000
_cell.angle_alpha   90.00
_cell.angle_beta   90.00
_cell.angle_gamma   90.00
#
_symmetry.space_group_name_H-M   'P 1'
#
loop_
_entity.id
_entity.type
_entity.pdbx_description
1 polymer ?
#
loop_
_entity_poly.entity_id
_entity_poly.type
_entity_poly.pdbx_seq_one_letter_code
_entity_poly.pdbx_strand_id
1 'polypeptide(L)'
;SVLAEDPSRIGLLPQPFVTSALAQNESLSVILDLTKAWDEAQEQAETRSRMITGVTIVNNDFLAAHGDLVDTFLSEHEASIRFTSEDPDTASMLIEAAGIVPKAAVAKKALPGCNIAFLSGGEMKTALSGYLKALFDQNPASTGGALPDDAFYYTGAVSN
;
A
#
# COMPACT_ATOMS: atom_id res chain seq x y z
N SER A 1 -1.11 -20.07 11.97
CA SER A 1 -2.36 -19.45 11.51
C SER A 1 -3.36 -20.54 11.14
N VAL A 2 -4.65 -20.24 11.19
CA VAL A 2 -5.71 -21.22 10.85
C VAL A 2 -5.50 -21.85 9.47
N LEU A 3 -5.04 -21.08 8.48
CA LEU A 3 -4.73 -21.60 7.14
C LEU A 3 -3.53 -22.55 7.13
N ALA A 4 -2.53 -22.33 7.99
CA ALA A 4 -1.38 -23.21 8.07
C ALA A 4 -1.75 -24.58 8.69
N GLU A 5 -2.77 -24.61 9.54
CA GLU A 5 -3.27 -25.81 10.20
C GLU A 5 -4.31 -26.57 9.35
N ASP A 6 -5.09 -25.85 8.55
CA ASP A 6 -6.13 -26.40 7.68
C ASP A 6 -6.06 -25.82 6.27
N PRO A 7 -5.26 -26.44 5.36
CA PRO A 7 -5.06 -25.94 4.00
C PRO A 7 -6.28 -26.11 3.08
N SER A 8 -7.36 -26.73 3.52
CA SER A 8 -8.61 -26.81 2.78
C SER A 8 -9.42 -25.51 2.78
N ARG A 9 -9.04 -24.55 3.64
CA ARG A 9 -9.72 -23.26 3.76
C ARG A 9 -9.22 -22.27 2.76
N ILE A 10 -10.09 -21.34 2.40
CA ILE A 10 -9.76 -20.15 1.60
C ILE A 10 -9.64 -18.96 2.58
N GLY A 11 -8.59 -18.17 2.41
CA GLY A 11 -8.38 -16.96 3.20
C GLY A 11 -7.90 -15.79 2.34
N LEU A 12 -8.25 -14.58 2.75
CA LEU A 12 -7.75 -13.34 2.20
C LEU A 12 -6.72 -12.76 3.17
N LEU A 13 -5.48 -12.66 2.73
CA LEU A 13 -4.37 -12.18 3.55
C LEU A 13 -3.56 -11.12 2.81
N PRO A 14 -3.15 -10.04 3.47
CA PRO A 14 -2.15 -9.12 2.93
C PRO A 14 -0.74 -9.68 3.15
N GLN A 15 0.25 -9.08 2.47
CA GLN A 15 1.65 -9.26 2.83
C GLN A 15 1.93 -8.54 4.19
N PRO A 16 2.82 -9.06 5.01
CA PRO A 16 3.65 -10.28 4.84
C PRO A 16 2.98 -11.59 5.28
N PHE A 17 1.71 -11.57 5.65
CA PHE A 17 1.00 -12.73 6.20
C PHE A 17 0.88 -13.88 5.18
N VAL A 18 0.67 -13.56 3.89
CA VAL A 18 0.70 -14.56 2.80
C VAL A 18 2.04 -15.28 2.78
N THR A 19 3.16 -14.55 2.75
CA THR A 19 4.51 -15.12 2.75
C THR A 19 4.76 -15.98 3.99
N SER A 20 4.29 -15.53 5.16
CA SER A 20 4.42 -16.28 6.41
C SER A 20 3.60 -17.57 6.41
N ALA A 21 2.39 -17.54 5.86
CA ALA A 21 1.53 -18.73 5.78
C ALA A 21 2.12 -19.79 4.83
N LEU A 22 2.58 -19.35 3.64
CA LEU A 22 3.25 -20.23 2.66
C LEU A 22 4.55 -20.85 3.22
N ALA A 23 5.28 -20.11 4.04
CA ALA A 23 6.49 -20.63 4.69
C ALA A 23 6.19 -21.66 5.79
N GLN A 24 4.99 -21.65 6.37
CA GLN A 24 4.56 -22.61 7.41
C GLN A 24 3.92 -23.87 6.82
N ASN A 25 3.32 -23.77 5.63
CA ASN A 25 2.65 -24.90 4.99
C ASN A 25 2.79 -24.80 3.45
N GLU A 26 3.62 -25.69 2.90
CA GLU A 26 3.91 -25.75 1.46
C GLU A 26 2.74 -26.25 0.60
N SER A 27 1.68 -26.82 1.21
CA SER A 27 0.46 -27.22 0.49
C SER A 27 -0.48 -26.06 0.18
N LEU A 28 -0.21 -24.87 0.74
CA LEU A 28 -0.94 -23.65 0.42
C LEU A 28 -0.49 -23.07 -0.92
N SER A 29 -1.41 -22.47 -1.63
CA SER A 29 -1.13 -21.72 -2.87
C SER A 29 -1.91 -20.43 -2.94
N VAL A 30 -1.34 -19.42 -3.61
CA VAL A 30 -2.05 -18.19 -3.97
C VAL A 30 -2.89 -18.47 -5.21
N ILE A 31 -4.19 -18.40 -5.07
CA ILE A 31 -5.14 -18.65 -6.18
C ILE A 31 -5.59 -17.37 -6.87
N LEU A 32 -5.47 -16.21 -6.20
CA LEU A 32 -5.84 -14.91 -6.74
C LEU A 32 -4.95 -13.82 -6.13
N ASP A 33 -4.34 -13.02 -6.99
CA ASP A 33 -3.64 -11.78 -6.65
C ASP A 33 -4.57 -10.60 -6.94
N LEU A 34 -5.04 -9.92 -5.89
CA LEU A 34 -6.01 -8.84 -6.03
C LEU A 34 -5.44 -7.60 -6.73
N THR A 35 -4.13 -7.33 -6.59
CA THR A 35 -3.49 -6.22 -7.30
C THR A 35 -3.52 -6.46 -8.81
N LYS A 36 -3.14 -7.67 -9.25
CA LYS A 36 -3.21 -8.03 -10.68
C LYS A 36 -4.64 -8.03 -11.20
N ALA A 37 -5.57 -8.61 -10.44
CA ALA A 37 -6.97 -8.62 -10.84
C ALA A 37 -7.55 -7.19 -10.95
N TRP A 38 -7.13 -6.27 -10.07
CA TRP A 38 -7.51 -4.87 -10.16
C TRP A 38 -6.93 -4.23 -11.43
N ASP A 39 -5.63 -4.41 -11.68
CA ASP A 39 -4.96 -3.82 -12.83
C ASP A 39 -5.59 -4.31 -14.15
N GLU A 40 -5.88 -5.61 -14.25
CA GLU A 40 -6.59 -6.21 -15.40
C GLU A 40 -8.00 -5.59 -15.58
N ALA A 41 -8.75 -5.40 -14.49
CA ALA A 41 -10.07 -4.77 -14.55
C ALA A 41 -10.01 -3.28 -14.96
N GLN A 42 -8.89 -2.60 -14.71
CA GLN A 42 -8.68 -1.20 -15.08
C GLN A 42 -8.18 -1.00 -16.53
N GLU A 43 -7.81 -2.05 -17.25
CA GLU A 43 -7.29 -1.93 -18.62
C GLU A 43 -8.27 -1.24 -19.57
N GLN A 44 -9.57 -1.43 -19.35
CA GLN A 44 -10.66 -0.86 -20.15
C GLN A 44 -11.35 0.35 -19.51
N ALA A 45 -10.88 0.79 -18.34
CA ALA A 45 -11.47 1.93 -17.65
C ALA A 45 -11.05 3.25 -18.32
N GLU A 46 -11.98 4.22 -18.38
CA GLU A 46 -11.69 5.57 -18.89
C GLU A 46 -10.61 6.29 -18.07
N THR A 47 -10.62 6.07 -16.76
CA THR A 47 -9.59 6.59 -15.85
C THR A 47 -8.98 5.42 -15.11
N ARG A 48 -7.70 5.16 -15.36
CA ARG A 48 -6.98 4.10 -14.67
C ARG A 48 -6.73 4.50 -13.23
N SER A 49 -7.10 3.61 -12.32
CA SER A 49 -6.78 3.72 -10.90
C SER A 49 -5.86 2.59 -10.48
N ARG A 50 -5.29 2.71 -9.27
CA ARG A 50 -4.53 1.62 -8.63
C ARG A 50 -5.26 1.17 -7.38
N MET A 51 -5.11 -0.09 -6.98
CA MET A 51 -5.62 -0.56 -5.71
C MET A 51 -4.74 0.00 -4.58
N ILE A 52 -5.25 1.01 -3.87
CA ILE A 52 -4.52 1.71 -2.82
C ILE A 52 -5.01 1.23 -1.46
N THR A 53 -4.17 0.51 -0.74
CA THR A 53 -4.50 -0.08 0.57
C THR A 53 -3.96 0.70 1.76
N GLY A 54 -3.04 1.65 1.52
CA GLY A 54 -2.45 2.48 2.56
C GLY A 54 -2.12 3.87 2.05
N VAL A 55 -2.35 4.88 2.89
CA VAL A 55 -2.05 6.28 2.61
C VAL A 55 -1.47 6.95 3.85
N THR A 56 -0.64 7.96 3.64
CA THR A 56 -0.25 8.90 4.70
C THR A 56 -1.29 10.02 4.75
N ILE A 57 -1.76 10.35 5.94
CA ILE A 57 -2.67 11.47 6.17
C ILE A 57 -2.00 12.50 7.09
N VAL A 58 -2.32 13.76 6.90
CA VAL A 58 -1.85 14.87 7.74
C VAL A 58 -3.05 15.68 8.23
N ASN A 59 -3.00 16.15 9.48
CA ASN A 59 -4.00 17.07 10.00
C ASN A 59 -3.85 18.45 9.33
N ASN A 60 -4.94 19.09 8.94
CA ASN A 60 -4.92 20.37 8.22
C ASN A 60 -4.29 21.51 9.02
N ASP A 61 -4.54 21.57 10.35
CA ASP A 61 -3.94 22.60 11.19
C ASP A 61 -2.43 22.41 11.33
N PHE A 62 -1.98 21.15 11.41
CA PHE A 62 -0.56 20.81 11.42
C PHE A 62 0.09 21.16 10.07
N LEU A 63 -0.54 20.82 8.95
CA LEU A 63 -0.06 21.16 7.62
C LEU A 63 0.06 22.68 7.43
N ALA A 64 -0.95 23.44 7.86
CA ALA A 64 -0.93 24.91 7.77
C ALA A 64 0.20 25.54 8.60
N ALA A 65 0.52 24.98 9.76
CA ALA A 65 1.57 25.48 10.64
C ALA A 65 2.99 24.98 10.30
N HIS A 66 3.10 23.82 9.66
CA HIS A 66 4.37 23.07 9.52
C HIS A 66 4.50 22.42 8.13
N GLY A 67 4.12 23.11 7.05
CA GLY A 67 4.18 22.58 5.69
C GLY A 67 5.57 22.13 5.27
N ASP A 68 6.61 22.86 5.69
CA ASP A 68 8.02 22.54 5.46
C ASP A 68 8.44 21.20 6.11
N LEU A 69 7.91 20.89 7.29
CA LEU A 69 8.14 19.59 7.94
C LEU A 69 7.42 18.46 7.22
N VAL A 70 6.23 18.72 6.68
CA VAL A 70 5.50 17.73 5.86
C VAL A 70 6.26 17.41 4.59
N ASP A 71 6.80 18.42 3.90
CA ASP A 71 7.61 18.24 2.69
C ASP A 71 8.90 17.48 2.99
N THR A 72 9.56 17.79 4.10
CA THR A 72 10.74 17.06 4.57
C THR A 72 10.41 15.59 4.83
N PHE A 73 9.31 15.33 5.57
CA PHE A 73 8.84 13.97 5.84
C PHE A 73 8.56 13.20 4.55
N LEU A 74 7.89 13.82 3.58
CA LEU A 74 7.58 13.17 2.30
C LEU A 74 8.84 12.79 1.52
N SER A 75 9.85 13.67 1.51
CA SER A 75 11.15 13.39 0.88
C SER A 75 11.88 12.22 1.54
N GLU A 76 11.91 12.18 2.87
CA GLU A 76 12.52 11.07 3.63
C GLU A 76 11.73 9.77 3.47
N HIS A 77 10.41 9.86 3.40
CA HIS A 77 9.52 8.73 3.16
C HIS A 77 9.74 8.11 1.76
N GLU A 78 9.85 8.96 0.73
CA GLU A 78 10.21 8.53 -0.62
C GLU A 78 11.55 7.81 -0.63
N ALA A 79 12.58 8.39 0.00
CA ALA A 79 13.90 7.77 0.09
C ALA A 79 13.85 6.41 0.82
N SER A 80 13.06 6.30 1.88
CA SER A 80 12.86 5.05 2.62
C SER A 80 12.18 3.98 1.76
N ILE A 81 11.16 4.35 1.00
CA ILE A 81 10.47 3.44 0.07
C ILE A 81 11.42 2.95 -1.00
N ARG A 82 12.18 3.87 -1.64
CA ARG A 82 13.17 3.52 -2.64
C ARG A 82 14.23 2.55 -2.09
N PHE A 83 14.71 2.78 -0.87
CA PHE A 83 15.68 1.92 -0.20
C PHE A 83 15.19 0.47 -0.06
N THR A 84 13.90 0.24 0.15
CA THR A 84 13.36 -1.14 0.26
C THR A 84 13.52 -1.95 -1.01
N SER A 85 13.59 -1.31 -2.17
CA SER A 85 13.78 -1.95 -3.48
C SER A 85 15.25 -1.98 -3.92
N GLU A 86 16.05 -0.97 -3.55
CA GLU A 86 17.46 -0.86 -3.92
C GLU A 86 18.36 -1.77 -3.07
N ASP A 87 18.07 -1.89 -1.77
CA ASP A 87 18.81 -2.77 -0.85
C ASP A 87 17.85 -3.60 0.02
N PRO A 88 17.16 -4.60 -0.56
CA PRO A 88 16.20 -5.42 0.18
C PRO A 88 16.83 -6.26 1.29
N ASP A 89 18.14 -6.52 1.22
CA ASP A 89 18.86 -7.26 2.27
C ASP A 89 18.96 -6.43 3.54
N THR A 90 19.49 -5.23 3.44
CA THR A 90 19.60 -4.32 4.60
C THR A 90 18.22 -3.87 5.07
N ALA A 91 17.29 -3.56 4.15
CA ALA A 91 15.92 -3.19 4.49
C ALA A 91 15.23 -4.28 5.31
N SER A 92 15.37 -5.54 4.92
CA SER A 92 14.74 -6.66 5.65
C SER A 92 15.30 -6.85 7.06
N MET A 93 16.61 -6.61 7.26
CA MET A 93 17.21 -6.63 8.58
C MET A 93 16.70 -5.50 9.48
N LEU A 94 16.53 -4.29 8.92
CA LEU A 94 15.94 -3.16 9.63
C LEU A 94 14.46 -3.41 10.00
N ILE A 95 13.70 -4.02 9.11
CA ILE A 95 12.30 -4.42 9.35
C ILE A 95 12.20 -5.43 10.51
N GLU A 96 13.11 -6.41 10.57
CA GLU A 96 13.21 -7.34 11.69
C GLU A 96 13.60 -6.62 12.98
N ALA A 97 14.65 -5.79 12.93
CA ALA A 97 15.12 -5.03 14.08
C ALA A 97 14.04 -4.08 14.66
N ALA A 98 13.20 -3.51 13.79
CA ALA A 98 12.05 -2.69 14.18
C ALA A 98 10.85 -3.51 14.70
N GLY A 99 10.92 -4.84 14.67
CA GLY A 99 9.85 -5.72 15.13
C GLY A 99 8.60 -5.74 14.22
N ILE A 100 8.71 -5.23 12.98
CA ILE A 100 7.60 -5.20 12.03
C ILE A 100 7.28 -6.61 11.50
N VAL A 101 8.34 -7.36 11.17
CA VAL A 101 8.27 -8.77 10.76
C VAL A 101 9.26 -9.56 11.62
N PRO A 102 8.88 -10.73 12.16
CA PRO A 102 9.71 -11.48 13.11
C PRO A 102 11.05 -11.99 12.56
N LYS A 103 11.20 -12.09 11.22
CA LYS A 103 12.39 -12.64 10.57
C LYS A 103 12.70 -11.87 9.29
N ALA A 104 13.93 -11.40 9.13
CA ALA A 104 14.41 -10.71 7.92
C ALA A 104 14.18 -11.53 6.64
N ALA A 105 14.40 -12.84 6.69
CA ALA A 105 14.18 -13.71 5.53
C ALA A 105 12.72 -13.71 5.04
N VAL A 106 11.74 -13.59 5.97
CA VAL A 106 10.31 -13.46 5.62
C VAL A 106 10.04 -12.07 5.05
N ALA A 107 10.59 -11.02 5.67
CA ALA A 107 10.47 -9.64 5.17
C ALA A 107 11.03 -9.53 3.75
N LYS A 108 12.25 -10.01 3.50
CA LYS A 108 12.88 -9.99 2.17
C LYS A 108 12.03 -10.69 1.12
N LYS A 109 11.47 -11.87 1.45
CA LYS A 109 10.62 -12.62 0.53
C LYS A 109 9.27 -11.94 0.29
N ALA A 110 8.74 -11.20 1.28
CA ALA A 110 7.45 -10.52 1.18
C ALA A 110 7.52 -9.17 0.45
N LEU A 111 8.64 -8.43 0.56
CA LEU A 111 8.80 -7.07 0.02
C LEU A 111 8.32 -6.91 -1.43
N PRO A 112 8.66 -7.78 -2.39
CA PRO A 112 8.19 -7.62 -3.77
C PRO A 112 6.66 -7.69 -3.91
N GLY A 113 6.00 -8.44 -3.05
CA GLY A 113 4.53 -8.58 -3.04
C GLY A 113 3.81 -7.55 -2.18
N CYS A 114 4.54 -6.70 -1.43
CA CYS A 114 3.93 -5.63 -0.65
C CYS A 114 3.44 -4.48 -1.52
N ASN A 115 3.91 -4.37 -2.77
CA ASN A 115 3.56 -3.28 -3.70
C ASN A 115 3.77 -1.89 -3.08
N ILE A 116 4.87 -1.72 -2.32
CA ILE A 116 5.20 -0.46 -1.67
C ILE A 116 5.58 0.53 -2.77
N ALA A 117 4.88 1.67 -2.83
CA ALA A 117 5.12 2.72 -3.80
C ALA A 117 4.97 4.09 -3.16
N PHE A 118 5.77 5.06 -3.62
CA PHE A 118 5.57 6.46 -3.28
C PHE A 118 4.81 7.12 -4.41
N LEU A 119 3.64 7.64 -4.10
CA LEU A 119 2.83 8.45 -5.00
C LEU A 119 2.52 9.79 -4.34
N SER A 120 2.77 10.88 -5.04
CA SER A 120 2.53 12.24 -4.54
C SER A 120 1.92 13.13 -5.62
N GLY A 121 1.50 14.35 -5.25
CA GLY A 121 1.02 15.35 -6.19
C GLY A 121 -0.14 14.87 -7.07
N GLY A 122 -0.10 15.22 -8.35
CA GLY A 122 -1.15 14.90 -9.33
C GLY A 122 -1.30 13.40 -9.60
N GLU A 123 -0.20 12.64 -9.58
CA GLU A 123 -0.27 11.18 -9.77
C GLU A 123 -1.00 10.51 -8.61
N MET A 124 -0.67 10.86 -7.37
CA MET A 124 -1.35 10.39 -6.18
C MET A 124 -2.84 10.73 -6.23
N LYS A 125 -3.19 11.98 -6.54
CA LYS A 125 -4.58 12.44 -6.65
C LYS A 125 -5.35 11.61 -7.69
N THR A 126 -4.78 11.41 -8.88
CA THR A 126 -5.43 10.63 -9.96
C THR A 126 -5.66 9.17 -9.53
N ALA A 127 -4.63 8.52 -9.00
CA ALA A 127 -4.72 7.12 -8.61
C ALA A 127 -5.70 6.92 -7.44
N LEU A 128 -5.63 7.77 -6.41
CA LEU A 128 -6.47 7.67 -5.22
C LEU A 128 -7.92 8.05 -5.50
N SER A 129 -8.18 9.13 -6.24
CA SER A 129 -9.55 9.52 -6.59
C SER A 129 -10.26 8.45 -7.43
N GLY A 130 -9.55 7.81 -8.37
CA GLY A 130 -10.10 6.70 -9.15
C GLY A 130 -10.43 5.49 -8.28
N TYR A 131 -9.55 5.16 -7.31
CA TYR A 131 -9.80 4.08 -6.36
C TYR A 131 -11.00 4.37 -5.44
N LEU A 132 -11.05 5.58 -4.86
CA LEU A 132 -12.18 6.01 -4.02
C LEU A 132 -13.50 6.04 -4.79
N LYS A 133 -13.46 6.45 -6.08
CA LYS A 133 -14.65 6.40 -6.94
C LYS A 133 -15.14 4.97 -7.13
N ALA A 134 -14.25 4.02 -7.41
CA ALA A 134 -14.65 2.62 -7.56
C ALA A 134 -15.27 2.04 -6.28
N LEU A 135 -14.72 2.40 -5.10
CA LEU A 135 -15.31 2.02 -3.81
C LEU A 135 -16.68 2.67 -3.59
N PHE A 136 -16.80 3.95 -3.91
CA PHE A 136 -18.05 4.70 -3.79
C PHE A 136 -19.17 4.13 -4.68
N ASP A 137 -18.85 3.82 -5.93
CA ASP A 137 -19.80 3.26 -6.90
C ASP A 137 -20.32 1.88 -6.43
N GLN A 138 -19.50 1.10 -5.74
CA GLN A 138 -19.91 -0.18 -5.16
C GLN A 138 -20.73 0.00 -3.88
N ASN A 139 -20.30 0.90 -3.00
CA ASN A 139 -20.97 1.18 -1.75
C ASN A 139 -20.57 2.58 -1.25
N PRO A 140 -21.45 3.60 -1.37
CA PRO A 140 -21.15 4.96 -0.90
C PRO A 140 -20.70 5.04 0.56
N ALA A 141 -21.15 4.15 1.42
CA ALA A 141 -20.74 4.13 2.83
C ALA A 141 -19.25 3.83 3.03
N SER A 142 -18.59 3.17 2.06
CA SER A 142 -17.14 2.88 2.13
C SER A 142 -16.27 4.13 2.08
N THR A 143 -16.79 5.24 1.58
CA THR A 143 -16.11 6.55 1.52
C THR A 143 -16.78 7.60 2.43
N GLY A 144 -17.56 7.16 3.41
CA GLY A 144 -18.28 8.08 4.30
C GLY A 144 -19.52 8.75 3.71
N GLY A 145 -20.04 8.22 2.59
CA GLY A 145 -21.26 8.69 1.92
C GLY A 145 -21.03 9.77 0.85
N ALA A 146 -19.79 10.23 0.67
CA ALA A 146 -19.41 11.18 -0.38
C ALA A 146 -18.01 10.93 -0.86
N LEU A 147 -17.69 11.39 -2.09
CA LEU A 147 -16.31 11.48 -2.56
C LEU A 147 -15.66 12.75 -1.99
N PRO A 148 -14.36 12.70 -1.62
CA PRO A 148 -13.65 13.88 -1.17
C PRO A 148 -13.50 14.91 -2.31
N ASP A 149 -13.45 16.17 -1.93
CA ASP A 149 -13.14 17.27 -2.84
C ASP A 149 -11.63 17.43 -3.08
N ASP A 150 -11.26 18.42 -3.88
CA ASP A 150 -9.87 18.67 -4.24
C ASP A 150 -8.97 19.05 -3.06
N ALA A 151 -9.53 19.63 -2.00
CA ALA A 151 -8.79 20.03 -0.81
C ALA A 151 -8.34 18.84 0.07
N PHE A 152 -8.92 17.67 -0.15
CA PHE A 152 -8.51 16.43 0.50
C PHE A 152 -7.11 15.97 0.06
N TYR A 153 -6.71 16.29 -1.17
CA TYR A 153 -5.48 15.79 -1.76
C TYR A 153 -4.35 16.81 -1.60
N TYR A 154 -3.35 16.47 -0.79
CA TYR A 154 -2.15 17.29 -0.70
C TYR A 154 -1.33 17.17 -1.98
N THR A 155 -1.30 18.26 -2.74
CA THR A 155 -0.54 18.36 -4.01
C THR A 155 0.65 19.33 -3.91
N GLY A 156 1.03 19.71 -2.68
CA GLY A 156 2.14 20.61 -2.41
C GLY A 156 3.49 20.08 -2.90
N ALA A 157 4.50 20.93 -2.82
CA ALA A 157 5.76 20.84 -3.53
C ALA A 157 6.65 19.66 -3.11
N VAL A 158 6.32 18.44 -3.52
CA VAL A 158 7.38 17.46 -3.73
C VAL A 158 7.96 17.77 -5.11
N SER A 159 9.02 18.56 -5.13
CA SER A 159 9.76 18.86 -6.35
C SER A 159 10.32 17.57 -6.92
N ASN A 160 9.94 17.28 -8.16
CA ASN A 160 10.59 16.29 -9.00
C ASN A 160 12.06 16.62 -9.21
#